data_e6ae20b1fa0a77a2014301ec5c7bc999
#
_entry.id   e6ae20b1fa0a77a2014301ec5c7bc999
#
_cell.length_a   1.000
_cell.length_b   1.000
_cell.length_c   1.000
_cell.angle_alpha   90.00
_cell.angle_beta   90.00
_cell.angle_gamma   90.00
#
_symmetry.space_group_name_H-M   'P 1'
#
loop_
_entity.id
_entity.type
_entity.pdbx_description
1 polymer ?
#
loop_
_entity_poly.entity_id
_entity_poly.type
_entity_poly.pdbx_seq_one_letter_code
_entity_poly.pdbx_strand_id
1 'polypeptide(L)'
;MNGVLIETILDPAAEARRYVANAKELLEEKGMLDYETQLYSDRKYVRMAGNTLWNGVLLILEEVFHLKSKGRPHPDIIDYQDAITRRDGKLLKLVIVAYETIHIGMGYDGIPAKETCQAGFRLANDIIDRCANML
;
A
#
# COMPACT_ATOMS: atom_id res chain seq x y z
N MET A 1 -15.92 26.57 -3.40
CA MET A 1 -16.42 25.72 -2.39
C MET A 1 -16.44 24.25 -2.77
N ASN A 2 -16.47 23.96 -4.02
CA ASN A 2 -16.49 22.59 -4.47
C ASN A 2 -15.18 21.84 -4.22
N GLY A 3 -14.07 22.57 -4.17
CA GLY A 3 -12.77 21.93 -3.87
C GLY A 3 -12.71 21.23 -2.54
N VAL A 4 -13.43 21.75 -1.56
CA VAL A 4 -13.48 21.14 -0.22
C VAL A 4 -14.17 19.77 -0.29
N LEU A 5 -15.21 19.64 -1.10
CA LEU A 5 -15.94 18.39 -1.25
C LEU A 5 -15.09 17.33 -1.98
N ILE A 6 -14.23 17.76 -2.91
CA ILE A 6 -13.38 16.85 -3.68
C ILE A 6 -12.38 16.14 -2.79
N GLU A 7 -11.91 16.82 -1.75
CA GLU A 7 -10.91 16.26 -0.85
C GLU A 7 -11.49 15.34 0.22
N THR A 8 -12.82 15.29 0.33
CA THR A 8 -13.47 14.43 1.31
C THR A 8 -13.50 12.99 0.81
N ILE A 9 -12.94 12.09 1.59
CA ILE A 9 -12.96 10.67 1.28
C ILE A 9 -14.22 10.08 1.89
N LEU A 10 -15.24 9.82 1.05
CA LEU A 10 -16.52 9.27 1.50
C LEU A 10 -16.47 7.77 1.73
N ASP A 11 -15.59 7.06 0.99
CA ASP A 11 -15.39 5.63 1.12
C ASP A 11 -13.89 5.33 1.07
N PRO A 12 -13.23 5.30 2.24
CA PRO A 12 -11.80 5.06 2.30
C PRO A 12 -11.37 3.74 1.70
N ALA A 13 -12.15 2.68 1.87
CA ALA A 13 -11.81 1.38 1.30
C ALA A 13 -11.84 1.43 -0.23
N ALA A 14 -12.86 2.04 -0.81
CA ALA A 14 -12.94 2.21 -2.26
C ALA A 14 -11.77 3.04 -2.80
N GLU A 15 -11.40 4.11 -2.11
CA GLU A 15 -10.26 4.94 -2.51
C GLU A 15 -8.95 4.16 -2.41
N ALA A 16 -8.73 3.42 -1.33
CA ALA A 16 -7.54 2.57 -1.20
C ALA A 16 -7.46 1.55 -2.33
N ARG A 17 -8.59 0.95 -2.72
CA ARG A 17 -8.64 -0.01 -3.83
C ARG A 17 -8.32 0.64 -5.17
N ARG A 18 -8.62 1.93 -5.34
CA ARG A 18 -8.21 2.67 -6.54
C ARG A 18 -6.69 2.76 -6.63
N TYR A 19 -6.01 2.99 -5.51
CA TYR A 19 -4.54 2.98 -5.48
C TYR A 19 -4.00 1.61 -5.89
N VAL A 20 -4.61 0.53 -5.40
CA VAL A 20 -4.20 -0.82 -5.78
C VAL A 20 -4.39 -1.04 -7.29
N ALA A 21 -5.53 -0.64 -7.82
CA ALA A 21 -5.82 -0.79 -9.25
C ALA A 21 -4.85 0.04 -10.09
N ASN A 22 -4.54 1.26 -9.69
CA ASN A 22 -3.59 2.12 -10.38
C ASN A 22 -2.18 1.54 -10.39
N ALA A 23 -1.75 0.98 -9.25
CA ALA A 23 -0.45 0.33 -9.15
C ALA A 23 -0.35 -0.89 -10.07
N LYS A 24 -1.42 -1.69 -10.12
CA LYS A 24 -1.49 -2.87 -10.96
C LYS A 24 -1.42 -2.51 -12.44
N GLU A 25 -2.21 -1.53 -12.85
CA GLU A 25 -2.23 -1.05 -14.22
C GLU A 25 -0.86 -0.54 -14.65
N LEU A 26 -0.23 0.28 -13.80
CA LEU A 26 1.10 0.83 -14.07
C LEU A 26 2.13 -0.29 -14.30
N LEU A 27 2.12 -1.29 -13.44
CA LEU A 27 3.06 -2.40 -13.52
C LEU A 27 2.81 -3.29 -14.74
N GLU A 28 1.53 -3.59 -15.02
CA GLU A 28 1.15 -4.41 -16.18
C GLU A 28 1.48 -3.73 -17.50
N GLU A 29 1.24 -2.42 -17.60
CA GLU A 29 1.46 -1.69 -18.84
C GLU A 29 2.92 -1.33 -19.08
N LYS A 30 3.67 -1.03 -18.02
CA LYS A 30 5.00 -0.42 -18.16
C LYS A 30 6.14 -1.21 -17.55
N GLY A 31 5.85 -2.20 -16.70
CA GLY A 31 6.89 -2.99 -16.04
C GLY A 31 7.64 -3.93 -16.96
N MET A 32 7.04 -4.31 -18.06
CA MET A 32 7.65 -5.19 -19.07
C MET A 32 8.10 -6.53 -18.49
N LEU A 33 7.13 -7.36 -18.16
CA LEU A 33 7.40 -8.69 -17.60
C LEU A 33 8.04 -9.60 -18.65
N ASP A 34 9.20 -10.17 -18.30
CA ASP A 34 9.84 -11.22 -19.08
C ASP A 34 9.27 -12.56 -18.62
N TYR A 35 8.59 -13.25 -19.54
CA TYR A 35 7.91 -14.51 -19.20
C TYR A 35 8.85 -15.68 -18.98
N GLU A 36 10.07 -15.61 -19.50
CA GLU A 36 11.06 -16.66 -19.25
C GLU A 36 11.66 -16.56 -17.86
N THR A 37 12.05 -15.35 -17.44
CA THR A 37 12.68 -15.12 -16.15
C THR A 37 11.70 -14.82 -15.04
N GLN A 38 10.46 -14.44 -15.38
CA GLN A 38 9.46 -13.97 -14.44
C GLN A 38 9.92 -12.72 -13.68
N LEU A 39 10.70 -11.88 -14.37
CA LEU A 39 11.19 -10.61 -13.84
C LEU A 39 10.65 -9.45 -14.68
N TYR A 40 10.29 -8.36 -14.01
CA TYR A 40 9.97 -7.11 -14.70
C TYR A 40 11.29 -6.47 -15.17
N SER A 41 11.33 -6.09 -16.44
CA SER A 41 12.54 -5.51 -17.04
C SER A 41 12.78 -4.07 -16.60
N ASP A 42 11.73 -3.33 -16.28
CA ASP A 42 11.85 -1.92 -15.91
C ASP A 42 11.55 -1.72 -14.42
N ARG A 43 12.60 -1.74 -13.62
CA ARG A 43 12.51 -1.62 -12.17
C ARG A 43 11.98 -0.27 -11.71
N LYS A 44 12.11 0.77 -12.53
CA LYS A 44 11.54 2.07 -12.24
C LYS A 44 10.03 1.96 -11.99
N TYR A 45 9.34 1.18 -12.82
CA TYR A 45 7.89 1.00 -12.68
C TYR A 45 7.51 0.07 -11.55
N VAL A 46 8.39 -0.85 -11.18
CA VAL A 46 8.20 -1.62 -9.93
C VAL A 46 8.22 -0.68 -8.72
N ARG A 47 9.17 0.26 -8.69
CA ARG A 47 9.24 1.24 -7.61
C ARG A 47 8.01 2.15 -7.59
N MET A 48 7.59 2.64 -8.73
CA MET A 48 6.41 3.50 -8.82
C MET A 48 5.14 2.76 -8.39
N ALA A 49 4.97 1.52 -8.82
CA ALA A 49 3.84 0.70 -8.42
C ALA A 49 3.87 0.42 -6.91
N GLY A 50 5.04 0.10 -6.37
CA GLY A 50 5.20 -0.13 -4.93
C GLY A 50 4.84 1.08 -4.10
N ASN A 51 5.29 2.26 -4.50
CA ASN A 51 4.97 3.51 -3.80
C ASN A 51 3.48 3.83 -3.87
N THR A 52 2.86 3.61 -5.01
CA THR A 52 1.41 3.81 -5.17
C THR A 52 0.64 2.84 -4.29
N LEU A 53 1.03 1.57 -4.31
CA LEU A 53 0.40 0.52 -3.52
C LEU A 53 0.51 0.82 -2.02
N TRP A 54 1.69 1.22 -1.56
CA TRP A 54 1.92 1.56 -0.17
C TRP A 54 1.08 2.76 0.27
N ASN A 55 0.93 3.77 -0.58
CA ASN A 55 0.08 4.91 -0.28
C ASN A 55 -1.38 4.50 -0.10
N GLY A 56 -1.86 3.51 -0.84
CA GLY A 56 -3.21 2.96 -0.63
C GLY A 56 -3.35 2.30 0.73
N VAL A 57 -2.34 1.55 1.15
CA VAL A 57 -2.31 0.92 2.48
C VAL A 57 -2.32 1.99 3.57
N LEU A 58 -1.47 3.01 3.44
CA LEU A 58 -1.42 4.10 4.41
C LEU A 58 -2.75 4.84 4.52
N LEU A 59 -3.40 5.05 3.40
CA LEU A 59 -4.69 5.76 3.37
C LEU A 59 -5.72 5.06 4.26
N ILE A 60 -5.88 3.75 4.10
CA ILE A 60 -6.88 3.02 4.88
C ILE A 60 -6.47 2.91 6.36
N LEU A 61 -5.18 2.78 6.65
CA LEU A 61 -4.70 2.75 8.03
C LEU A 61 -4.94 4.09 8.74
N GLU A 62 -4.72 5.20 8.06
CA GLU A 62 -5.01 6.53 8.62
C GLU A 62 -6.49 6.69 8.96
N GLU A 63 -7.37 6.22 8.09
CA GLU A 63 -8.81 6.31 8.33
C GLU A 63 -9.29 5.47 9.50
N VAL A 64 -8.70 4.30 9.70
CA VAL A 64 -9.08 3.42 10.80
C VAL A 64 -8.48 3.87 12.13
N PHE A 65 -7.21 4.26 12.13
CA PHE A 65 -6.47 4.53 13.36
C PHE A 65 -6.31 6.00 13.69
N HIS A 66 -6.68 6.91 12.76
CA HIS A 66 -6.64 8.36 12.94
C HIS A 66 -5.27 8.87 13.42
N LEU A 67 -4.19 8.33 12.86
CA LEU A 67 -2.84 8.69 13.28
C LEU A 67 -2.45 10.07 12.76
N LYS A 68 -1.73 10.83 13.60
CA LYS A 68 -1.19 12.14 13.24
C LYS A 68 0.32 12.05 13.13
N SER A 69 0.89 12.86 12.26
CA SER A 69 2.29 12.76 11.90
C SER A 69 3.28 13.34 12.90
N LYS A 70 2.84 13.93 14.00
CA LYS A 70 3.73 14.51 15.02
C LYS A 70 4.76 15.47 14.45
N GLY A 71 4.35 16.35 13.53
CA GLY A 71 5.23 17.31 12.89
C GLY A 71 5.98 16.80 11.66
N ARG A 72 5.77 15.55 11.28
CA ARG A 72 6.31 14.95 10.06
C ARG A 72 5.22 14.88 8.99
N PRO A 73 5.59 14.78 7.69
CA PRO A 73 4.60 14.66 6.62
C PRO A 73 3.70 13.44 6.76
N HIS A 74 4.25 12.35 7.29
CA HIS A 74 3.53 11.08 7.46
C HIS A 74 3.89 10.44 8.79
N PRO A 75 2.97 9.69 9.43
CA PRO A 75 3.32 8.86 10.57
C PRO A 75 4.38 7.82 10.20
N ASP A 76 5.26 7.47 11.13
CA ASP A 76 6.22 6.40 10.93
C ASP A 76 5.55 5.05 11.11
N ILE A 77 6.21 4.01 10.60
CA ILE A 77 5.74 2.62 10.79
C ILE A 77 5.60 2.28 12.28
N ILE A 78 6.44 2.83 13.14
CA ILE A 78 6.38 2.62 14.58
C ILE A 78 5.06 3.15 15.17
N ASP A 79 4.60 4.30 14.68
CA ASP A 79 3.33 4.88 15.13
C ASP A 79 2.16 3.94 14.78
N TYR A 80 2.19 3.34 13.60
CA TYR A 80 1.18 2.36 13.20
C TYR A 80 1.27 1.09 14.03
N GLN A 81 2.47 0.59 14.30
CA GLN A 81 2.66 -0.61 15.10
C GLN A 81 2.04 -0.47 16.49
N ASP A 82 2.28 0.66 17.14
CA ASP A 82 1.73 0.93 18.48
C ASP A 82 0.20 0.98 18.46
N ALA A 83 -0.37 1.67 17.49
CA ALA A 83 -1.83 1.82 17.39
C ALA A 83 -2.50 0.51 17.06
N ILE A 84 -1.93 -0.27 16.14
CA ILE A 84 -2.52 -1.52 15.66
C ILE A 84 -2.40 -2.64 16.70
N THR A 85 -1.27 -2.70 17.41
CA THR A 85 -1.02 -3.74 18.42
C THR A 85 -2.16 -3.84 19.42
N ARG A 86 -2.72 -2.72 19.81
CA ARG A 86 -3.77 -2.67 20.82
C ARG A 86 -5.13 -3.13 20.31
N ARG A 87 -5.30 -3.20 19.00
CA ARG A 87 -6.60 -3.41 18.39
C ARG A 87 -6.71 -4.71 17.59
N ASP A 88 -5.66 -5.07 16.87
CA ASP A 88 -5.70 -6.23 15.96
C ASP A 88 -4.29 -6.76 15.68
N GLY A 89 -3.92 -7.82 16.37
CA GLY A 89 -2.59 -8.42 16.23
C GLY A 89 -2.34 -9.06 14.85
N LYS A 90 -3.39 -9.54 14.18
CA LYS A 90 -3.24 -10.11 12.84
C LYS A 90 -3.00 -9.00 11.82
N LEU A 91 -3.68 -7.88 11.97
CA LEU A 91 -3.45 -6.72 11.12
C LEU A 91 -2.02 -6.21 11.30
N LEU A 92 -1.51 -6.20 12.54
CA LEU A 92 -0.13 -5.79 12.79
C LEU A 92 0.85 -6.63 11.98
N LYS A 93 0.67 -7.95 11.98
CA LYS A 93 1.56 -8.85 11.21
C LYS A 93 1.50 -8.57 9.72
N LEU A 94 0.30 -8.36 9.18
CA LEU A 94 0.14 -8.01 7.78
C LEU A 94 0.85 -6.70 7.44
N VAL A 95 0.71 -5.70 8.29
CA VAL A 95 1.31 -4.37 8.06
C VAL A 95 2.84 -4.45 8.09
N ILE A 96 3.41 -5.21 9.03
CA ILE A 96 4.86 -5.39 9.13
C ILE A 96 5.40 -6.04 7.85
N VAL A 97 4.77 -7.13 7.41
CA VAL A 97 5.21 -7.83 6.19
C VAL A 97 4.99 -6.95 4.95
N ALA A 98 3.89 -6.21 4.90
CA ALA A 98 3.61 -5.30 3.80
C ALA A 98 4.63 -4.17 3.73
N TYR A 99 5.04 -3.61 4.86
CA TYR A 99 6.09 -2.61 4.90
C TYR A 99 7.37 -3.13 4.23
N GLU A 100 7.80 -4.32 4.60
CA GLU A 100 9.00 -4.94 4.05
C GLU A 100 8.86 -5.27 2.55
N THR A 101 7.71 -5.80 2.16
CA THR A 101 7.49 -6.27 0.78
C THR A 101 7.17 -5.12 -0.17
N ILE A 102 6.27 -4.22 0.25
CA ILE A 102 5.74 -3.17 -0.62
C ILE A 102 6.60 -1.91 -0.56
N HIS A 103 6.74 -1.35 0.65
CA HIS A 103 7.45 -0.08 0.79
C HIS A 103 8.94 -0.23 0.51
N ILE A 104 9.58 -1.22 1.11
CA ILE A 104 11.01 -1.45 0.94
C ILE A 104 11.29 -2.28 -0.31
N GLY A 105 10.71 -3.47 -0.42
CA GLY A 105 11.02 -4.39 -1.52
C GLY A 105 10.67 -3.86 -2.89
N MET A 106 9.44 -3.41 -3.07
CA MET A 106 9.02 -2.84 -4.35
C MET A 106 9.39 -1.36 -4.45
N GLY A 107 8.95 -0.55 -3.50
CA GLY A 107 9.01 0.91 -3.60
C GLY A 107 10.42 1.46 -3.52
N TYR A 108 11.24 0.95 -2.62
CA TYR A 108 12.61 1.42 -2.44
C TYR A 108 13.60 0.64 -3.30
N ASP A 109 13.61 -0.70 -3.15
CA ASP A 109 14.59 -1.54 -3.83
C ASP A 109 14.23 -1.85 -5.28
N GLY A 110 12.96 -1.79 -5.64
CA GLY A 110 12.49 -2.13 -6.97
C GLY A 110 12.75 -3.59 -7.33
N ILE A 111 12.50 -4.50 -6.39
CA ILE A 111 12.71 -5.94 -6.61
C ILE A 111 11.85 -6.38 -7.80
N PRO A 112 12.46 -6.88 -8.89
CA PRO A 112 11.74 -7.10 -10.13
C PRO A 112 10.98 -8.42 -10.21
N ALA A 113 11.10 -9.28 -9.20
CA ALA A 113 10.47 -10.59 -9.22
C ALA A 113 8.94 -10.46 -9.22
N LYS A 114 8.30 -11.08 -10.20
CA LYS A 114 6.83 -11.13 -10.30
C LYS A 114 6.21 -11.64 -9.01
N GLU A 115 6.81 -12.67 -8.42
CA GLU A 115 6.31 -13.29 -7.20
C GLU A 115 6.28 -12.30 -6.02
N THR A 116 7.33 -11.49 -5.88
CA THR A 116 7.39 -10.45 -4.83
C THR A 116 6.30 -9.42 -5.05
N CYS A 117 6.11 -8.97 -6.28
CA CYS A 117 5.08 -7.99 -6.60
C CYS A 117 3.67 -8.55 -6.34
N GLN A 118 3.41 -9.80 -6.72
CA GLN A 118 2.13 -10.46 -6.43
C GLN A 118 1.87 -10.56 -4.93
N ALA A 119 2.90 -10.89 -4.15
CA ALA A 119 2.78 -10.92 -2.70
C ALA A 119 2.43 -9.55 -2.14
N GLY A 120 3.04 -8.49 -2.68
CA GLY A 120 2.71 -7.12 -2.30
C GLY A 120 1.26 -6.76 -2.54
N PHE A 121 0.72 -7.11 -3.71
CA PHE A 121 -0.69 -6.87 -4.02
C PHE A 121 -1.63 -7.65 -3.10
N ARG A 122 -1.33 -8.92 -2.81
CA ARG A 122 -2.13 -9.71 -1.87
C ARG A 122 -2.14 -9.09 -0.48
N LEU A 123 -0.98 -8.69 0.01
CA LEU A 123 -0.86 -8.05 1.33
C LEU A 123 -1.67 -6.76 1.42
N ALA A 124 -1.58 -5.92 0.39
CA ALA A 124 -2.35 -4.68 0.35
C ALA A 124 -3.85 -4.95 0.36
N ASN A 125 -4.32 -5.89 -0.44
CA ASN A 125 -5.73 -6.26 -0.47
C ASN A 125 -6.20 -6.82 0.87
N ASP A 126 -5.42 -7.68 1.50
CA ASP A 126 -5.77 -8.27 2.80
C ASP A 126 -5.88 -7.19 3.88
N ILE A 127 -4.95 -6.22 3.88
CA ILE A 127 -5.00 -5.10 4.82
C ILE A 127 -6.25 -4.26 4.58
N ILE A 128 -6.54 -3.93 3.32
CA ILE A 128 -7.70 -3.11 2.98
C ILE A 128 -8.99 -3.82 3.38
N ASP A 129 -9.12 -5.10 3.08
CA ASP A 129 -10.29 -5.89 3.44
C ASP A 129 -10.50 -5.91 4.95
N ARG A 130 -9.44 -6.13 5.69
CA ARG A 130 -9.51 -6.19 7.14
C ARG A 130 -9.86 -4.84 7.75
N CYS A 131 -9.25 -3.77 7.24
CA CYS A 131 -9.55 -2.41 7.68
C CYS A 131 -10.96 -1.98 7.32
N ALA A 132 -11.46 -2.38 6.16
CA ALA A 132 -12.82 -2.06 5.73
C ALA A 132 -13.86 -2.58 6.72
N ASN A 133 -13.60 -3.74 7.33
CA ASN A 133 -14.49 -4.32 8.34
C ASN A 133 -14.42 -3.59 9.70
N MET A 134 -13.46 -2.71 9.88
CA MET A 134 -13.28 -1.92 11.10
C MET A 134 -13.88 -0.52 11.01
N LEU A 135 -14.32 -0.13 9.83
CA LEU A 135 -14.91 1.19 9.58
C LEU A 135 -16.38 1.26 9.96
#